data_ab03b9414469ecb43768d793651f9d41
#
_entry.id   ab03b9414469ecb43768d793651f9d41
#
_cell.length_a   1.000
_cell.length_b   1.000
_cell.length_c   1.000
_cell.angle_alpha   90.00
_cell.angle_beta   90.00
_cell.angle_gamma   90.00
#
_symmetry.space_group_name_H-M   'P 1'
#
loop_
_entity.id
_entity.type
_entity.pdbx_description
1 polymer ?
#
loop_
_entity_poly.entity_id
_entity_poly.type
_entity_poly.pdbx_seq_one_letter_code
_entity_poly.pdbx_strand_id
1 'polypeptide(L)'
;MKAKIPYKKRRKRLGRGLGSGHGKTCTRGHKGQNSRSGVSQRVGFEGGQNPLYRRLPKRGFSQTAFRKEYVVINVGKIAQLKEKEVSPETLKSAGVFKEIRDGVKVLGDGELKQAVTIKAHRFSESAKSKIEKAGGQALLIERPKKKSSEPETKSES
;
A
#
# COMPACT_ATOMS: atom_id res chain seq x y z
N MET A 1 27.02 1.22 -3.08
CA MET A 1 26.92 2.69 -2.96
C MET A 1 25.44 3.06 -2.83
N LYS A 2 25.03 3.69 -1.72
CA LYS A 2 23.65 4.23 -1.61
C LYS A 2 23.58 5.49 -2.47
N ALA A 3 22.67 5.53 -3.44
CA ALA A 3 22.44 6.72 -4.24
C ALA A 3 22.09 7.88 -3.30
N LYS A 4 22.91 8.93 -3.32
CA LYS A 4 22.62 10.18 -2.61
C LYS A 4 21.35 10.75 -3.23
N ILE A 5 20.25 10.87 -2.47
CA ILE A 5 19.01 11.44 -2.96
C ILE A 5 19.28 12.91 -3.29
N PRO A 6 19.42 13.29 -4.58
CA PRO A 6 19.97 14.60 -4.97
C PRO A 6 19.01 15.76 -4.73
N TYR A 7 17.77 15.51 -4.27
CA TYR A 7 16.70 16.51 -4.23
C TYR A 7 16.22 16.92 -2.84
N LYS A 8 16.80 16.43 -1.75
CA LYS A 8 16.42 16.89 -0.41
C LYS A 8 17.00 18.28 -0.16
N LYS A 9 16.28 19.30 -0.58
CA LYS A 9 16.64 20.71 -0.28
C LYS A 9 16.58 20.93 1.23
N ARG A 10 17.56 21.64 1.79
CA ARG A 10 17.51 22.09 3.20
C ARG A 10 16.27 22.95 3.43
N ARG A 11 15.62 22.80 4.59
CA ARG A 11 14.48 23.63 5.01
C ARG A 11 14.91 25.10 5.00
N LYS A 12 14.27 25.90 4.18
CA LYS A 12 14.53 27.34 4.09
C LYS A 12 13.73 28.09 5.14
N ARG A 13 14.40 28.92 5.94
CA ARG A 13 13.72 29.80 6.90
C ARG A 13 13.36 31.08 6.19
N LEU A 14 12.08 31.46 6.22
CA LEU A 14 11.56 32.68 5.63
C LEU A 14 11.61 33.84 6.64
N GLY A 15 11.58 35.09 6.17
CA GLY A 15 11.56 36.28 7.03
C GLY A 15 12.87 36.56 7.76
N ARG A 16 14.02 36.19 7.17
CA ARG A 16 15.36 36.39 7.76
C ARG A 16 16.21 37.36 6.93
N GLY A 17 15.72 38.58 6.74
CA GLY A 17 16.42 39.66 6.05
C GLY A 17 16.19 39.70 4.55
N LEU A 18 16.39 40.90 3.98
CA LEU A 18 16.15 41.17 2.56
C LEU A 18 17.11 40.45 1.63
N GLY A 19 18.37 40.26 2.04
CA GLY A 19 19.39 39.58 1.26
C GLY A 19 19.07 38.11 0.94
N SER A 20 18.15 37.47 1.70
CA SER A 20 17.70 36.10 1.42
C SER A 20 16.71 36.02 0.25
N GLY A 21 16.20 37.15 -0.27
CA GLY A 21 15.12 37.20 -1.24
C GLY A 21 13.72 36.80 -0.69
N HIS A 22 13.64 36.42 0.58
CA HIS A 22 12.41 36.02 1.26
C HIS A 22 12.20 36.75 2.58
N GLY A 23 12.77 37.93 2.72
CA GLY A 23 12.59 38.83 3.84
C GLY A 23 11.22 39.51 3.82
N LYS A 24 11.04 40.55 4.70
CA LYS A 24 9.83 41.40 4.79
C LYS A 24 8.55 40.57 4.90
N THR A 25 7.83 40.34 3.80
CA THR A 25 6.53 39.65 3.75
C THR A 25 6.62 38.12 3.66
N CYS A 26 7.80 37.54 3.76
CA CYS A 26 8.02 36.08 3.73
C CYS A 26 7.48 35.39 2.48
N THR A 27 7.49 36.08 1.34
CA THR A 27 6.90 35.63 0.06
C THR A 27 5.36 35.50 0.07
N ARG A 28 4.67 36.01 1.10
CA ARG A 28 3.19 35.94 1.18
C ARG A 28 2.50 37.18 0.61
N GLY A 29 3.24 38.24 0.31
CA GLY A 29 2.69 39.53 -0.08
C GLY A 29 2.12 40.35 1.07
N HIS A 30 1.40 41.40 0.77
CA HIS A 30 0.67 42.23 1.74
C HIS A 30 -0.72 41.63 1.92
N LYS A 31 -1.40 41.95 2.96
CA LYS A 31 -2.82 41.63 3.30
C LYS A 31 -3.43 40.45 2.51
N GLY A 32 -4.60 40.00 2.90
CA GLY A 32 -5.34 38.93 2.24
C GLY A 32 -5.27 37.59 2.99
N GLN A 33 -6.08 36.65 2.56
CA GLN A 33 -6.28 35.37 3.20
C GLN A 33 -4.99 34.53 3.27
N ASN A 34 -4.22 34.48 2.17
CA ASN A 34 -3.00 33.67 2.07
C ASN A 34 -1.82 34.19 2.90
N SER A 35 -1.89 35.46 3.39
CA SER A 35 -0.86 36.04 4.26
C SER A 35 -1.04 35.70 5.75
N ARG A 36 -2.15 35.06 6.14
CA ARG A 36 -2.42 34.67 7.53
C ARG A 36 -1.83 33.28 7.83
N SER A 37 -1.59 33.02 9.11
CA SER A 37 -1.16 31.68 9.55
C SER A 37 -2.33 30.72 9.53
N GLY A 38 -2.05 29.42 9.25
CA GLY A 38 -3.06 28.36 9.26
C GLY A 38 -4.02 28.33 8.07
N VAL A 39 -3.87 29.23 7.10
CA VAL A 39 -4.72 29.26 5.90
C VAL A 39 -4.12 28.40 4.82
N SER A 40 -4.90 27.45 4.34
CA SER A 40 -4.63 26.69 3.12
C SER A 40 -5.87 26.71 2.22
N GLN A 41 -5.67 26.89 0.95
CA GLN A 41 -6.75 26.82 -0.03
C GLN A 41 -7.13 25.35 -0.24
N ARG A 42 -8.41 25.01 -0.14
CA ARG A 42 -8.91 23.66 -0.40
C ARG A 42 -8.63 23.25 -1.84
N VAL A 43 -8.18 22.05 -2.05
CA VAL A 43 -7.96 21.50 -3.39
C VAL A 43 -9.30 21.50 -4.14
N GLY A 44 -9.31 22.02 -5.36
CA GLY A 44 -10.52 22.11 -6.18
C GLY A 44 -11.49 23.23 -5.79
N PHE A 45 -11.05 24.23 -5.00
CA PHE A 45 -11.87 25.40 -4.72
C PHE A 45 -11.88 26.35 -5.93
N GLU A 46 -13.07 26.69 -6.40
CA GLU A 46 -13.33 27.52 -7.59
C GLU A 46 -13.97 28.87 -7.22
N GLY A 47 -13.47 29.54 -6.18
CA GLY A 47 -13.91 30.90 -5.81
C GLY A 47 -15.35 31.01 -5.31
N GLY A 48 -15.99 29.91 -4.92
CA GLY A 48 -17.41 29.86 -4.49
C GLY A 48 -18.34 29.24 -5.52
N GLN A 49 -17.90 29.10 -6.77
CA GLN A 49 -18.61 28.33 -7.78
C GLN A 49 -18.61 26.83 -7.39
N ASN A 50 -19.65 26.09 -7.79
CA ASN A 50 -19.71 24.65 -7.59
C ASN A 50 -18.50 23.96 -8.23
N PRO A 51 -17.64 23.28 -7.48
CA PRO A 51 -16.44 22.64 -8.01
C PRO A 51 -16.78 21.63 -9.11
N LEU A 52 -15.87 21.42 -10.05
CA LEU A 52 -16.06 20.55 -11.20
C LEU A 52 -16.55 19.15 -10.81
N TYR A 53 -15.99 18.56 -9.75
CA TYR A 53 -16.37 17.23 -9.26
C TYR A 53 -17.83 17.15 -8.76
N ARG A 54 -18.47 18.27 -8.41
CA ARG A 54 -19.89 18.34 -8.05
C ARG A 54 -20.79 18.58 -9.27
N ARG A 55 -20.25 19.15 -10.33
CA ARG A 55 -20.99 19.39 -11.58
C ARG A 55 -21.07 18.18 -12.49
N LEU A 56 -20.06 17.29 -12.37
CA LEU A 56 -20.03 16.04 -13.13
C LEU A 56 -21.06 15.02 -12.59
N PRO A 57 -21.78 14.33 -13.47
CA PRO A 57 -22.67 13.26 -13.04
C PRO A 57 -21.90 12.13 -12.38
N LYS A 58 -22.41 11.60 -11.28
CA LYS A 58 -21.86 10.43 -10.60
C LYS A 58 -22.07 9.19 -11.46
N ARG A 59 -21.05 8.35 -11.57
CA ARG A 59 -21.11 7.09 -12.32
C ARG A 59 -20.59 5.94 -11.47
N GLY A 60 -21.23 4.77 -11.60
CA GLY A 60 -20.84 3.55 -10.97
C GLY A 60 -21.15 3.47 -9.48
N PHE A 61 -20.79 2.32 -8.92
CA PHE A 61 -20.98 1.99 -7.51
C PHE A 61 -19.64 1.66 -6.86
N SER A 62 -19.61 1.66 -5.53
CA SER A 62 -18.43 1.29 -4.79
C SER A 62 -18.12 -0.21 -4.95
N GLN A 63 -16.92 -0.54 -5.37
CA GLN A 63 -16.42 -1.92 -5.48
C GLN A 63 -15.80 -2.44 -4.17
N THR A 64 -15.91 -1.69 -3.09
CA THR A 64 -15.24 -2.00 -1.81
C THR A 64 -15.66 -3.35 -1.25
N ALA A 65 -16.96 -3.70 -1.36
CA ALA A 65 -17.49 -4.97 -0.88
C ALA A 65 -16.94 -6.21 -1.62
N PHE A 66 -16.53 -6.02 -2.89
CA PHE A 66 -16.02 -7.10 -3.75
C PHE A 66 -14.49 -7.10 -3.88
N ARG A 67 -13.83 -6.10 -3.27
CA ARG A 67 -12.38 -5.97 -3.35
C ARG A 67 -11.71 -7.07 -2.56
N LYS A 68 -10.82 -7.81 -3.23
CA LYS A 68 -9.99 -8.83 -2.58
C LYS A 68 -8.69 -8.19 -2.09
N GLU A 69 -8.45 -8.23 -0.79
CA GLU A 69 -7.25 -7.68 -0.17
C GLU A 69 -6.33 -8.80 0.30
N TYR A 70 -5.21 -8.97 -0.41
CA TYR A 70 -4.17 -9.92 -0.02
C TYR A 70 -3.15 -9.27 0.89
N VAL A 71 -2.65 -10.02 1.86
CA VAL A 71 -1.43 -9.66 2.58
C VAL A 71 -0.24 -9.89 1.66
N VAL A 72 0.53 -8.84 1.41
CA VAL A 72 1.68 -8.88 0.51
C VAL A 72 2.95 -9.14 1.30
N ILE A 73 3.75 -10.11 0.85
CA ILE A 73 5.05 -10.47 1.44
C ILE A 73 6.08 -10.56 0.33
N ASN A 74 7.26 -9.99 0.56
CA ASN A 74 8.37 -10.04 -0.37
C ASN A 74 9.27 -11.25 -0.09
N VAL A 75 9.83 -11.83 -1.15
CA VAL A 75 10.78 -12.97 -1.07
C VAL A 75 11.94 -12.66 -0.13
N GLY A 76 12.44 -11.42 -0.13
CA GLY A 76 13.51 -11.00 0.78
C GLY A 76 13.17 -11.09 2.27
N LYS A 77 11.89 -10.89 2.65
CA LYS A 77 11.43 -11.11 4.03
C LYS A 77 11.39 -12.59 4.39
N ILE A 78 10.98 -13.43 3.44
CA ILE A 78 10.95 -14.89 3.62
C ILE A 78 12.38 -15.43 3.83
N ALA A 79 13.33 -14.92 3.07
CA ALA A 79 14.75 -15.29 3.22
C ALA A 79 15.32 -15.00 4.63
N GLN A 80 14.80 -13.99 5.33
CA GLN A 80 15.22 -13.65 6.69
C GLN A 80 14.72 -14.65 7.75
N LEU A 81 13.63 -15.36 7.49
CA LEU A 81 13.03 -16.31 8.43
C LEU A 81 13.82 -17.60 8.58
N LYS A 82 14.73 -17.90 7.62
CA LYS A 82 15.59 -19.11 7.60
C LYS A 82 14.83 -20.45 7.72
N GLU A 83 13.53 -20.47 7.47
CA GLU A 83 12.70 -21.66 7.50
C GLU A 83 12.68 -22.34 6.13
N LYS A 84 12.70 -23.69 6.11
CA LYS A 84 12.65 -24.49 4.88
C LYS A 84 11.23 -24.58 4.30
N GLU A 85 10.23 -24.57 5.16
CA GLU A 85 8.82 -24.53 4.77
C GLU A 85 8.15 -23.27 5.31
N VAL A 86 7.53 -22.52 4.41
CA VAL A 86 6.85 -21.28 4.75
C VAL A 86 5.37 -21.40 4.39
N SER A 87 4.52 -21.48 5.40
CA SER A 87 3.06 -21.46 5.30
C SER A 87 2.50 -20.11 5.78
N PRO A 88 1.24 -19.77 5.47
CA PRO A 88 0.61 -18.58 6.04
C PRO A 88 0.56 -18.60 7.58
N GLU A 89 0.51 -19.77 8.19
CA GLU A 89 0.49 -19.95 9.64
C GLU A 89 1.85 -19.67 10.26
N THR A 90 2.94 -20.20 9.66
CA THR A 90 4.31 -19.92 10.11
C THR A 90 4.65 -18.44 9.99
N LEU A 91 4.18 -17.76 8.93
CA LEU A 91 4.34 -16.32 8.76
C LEU A 91 3.58 -15.51 9.80
N LYS A 92 2.42 -15.99 10.25
CA LYS A 92 1.65 -15.36 11.31
C LYS A 92 2.34 -15.54 12.66
N SER A 93 2.83 -16.74 12.98
CA SER A 93 3.58 -17.02 14.21
C SER A 93 4.90 -16.25 14.27
N ALA A 94 5.58 -16.08 13.14
CA ALA A 94 6.78 -15.23 13.01
C ALA A 94 6.48 -13.70 13.08
N GLY A 95 5.22 -13.29 13.23
CA GLY A 95 4.83 -11.90 13.38
C GLY A 95 4.98 -11.05 12.14
N VAL A 96 5.10 -11.65 10.96
CA VAL A 96 5.24 -10.91 9.68
C VAL A 96 3.98 -10.11 9.37
N PHE A 97 2.83 -10.61 9.77
CA PHE A 97 1.53 -9.94 9.69
C PHE A 97 0.61 -10.36 10.85
N LYS A 98 -0.33 -9.50 11.20
CA LYS A 98 -1.27 -9.74 12.30
C LYS A 98 -2.47 -10.60 11.88
N GLU A 99 -3.02 -10.32 10.70
CA GLU A 99 -4.24 -10.96 10.20
C GLU A 99 -4.09 -11.37 8.75
N ILE A 100 -4.63 -12.55 8.43
CA ILE A 100 -4.78 -13.03 7.05
C ILE A 100 -6.16 -12.56 6.59
N ARG A 101 -6.19 -11.55 5.70
CA ARG A 101 -7.44 -11.10 5.09
C ARG A 101 -7.95 -12.12 4.08
N ASP A 102 -7.93 -11.81 2.80
CA ASP A 102 -8.36 -12.73 1.74
C ASP A 102 -7.28 -13.73 1.31
N GLY A 103 -6.10 -13.69 1.92
CA GLY A 103 -4.99 -14.59 1.66
C GLY A 103 -3.64 -13.89 1.58
N VAL A 104 -2.61 -14.68 1.31
CA VAL A 104 -1.22 -14.21 1.20
C VAL A 104 -0.79 -14.21 -0.26
N LYS A 105 -0.15 -13.11 -0.69
CA LYS A 105 0.47 -12.97 -2.01
C LYS A 105 1.97 -12.72 -1.86
N VAL A 106 2.76 -13.56 -2.52
CA VAL A 106 4.23 -13.44 -2.52
C VAL A 106 4.69 -12.61 -3.72
N LEU A 107 5.50 -11.59 -3.46
CA LEU A 107 6.11 -10.74 -4.46
C LEU A 107 7.62 -10.95 -4.54
N GLY A 108 8.19 -10.71 -5.74
CA GLY A 108 9.56 -11.03 -6.07
C GLY A 108 10.62 -10.00 -5.64
N ASP A 109 10.34 -9.10 -4.70
CA ASP A 109 11.35 -8.18 -4.21
C ASP A 109 12.31 -8.87 -3.22
N GLY A 110 13.61 -8.59 -3.36
CA GLY A 110 14.67 -9.26 -2.62
C GLY A 110 15.25 -10.47 -3.34
N GLU A 111 16.23 -11.13 -2.70
CA GLU A 111 16.92 -12.32 -3.21
C GLU A 111 16.72 -13.50 -2.26
N LEU A 112 16.58 -14.70 -2.83
CA LEU A 112 16.50 -15.94 -2.10
C LEU A 112 17.81 -16.72 -2.35
N LYS A 113 18.54 -17.01 -1.29
CA LYS A 113 19.81 -17.76 -1.37
C LYS A 113 19.68 -19.24 -0.99
N GLN A 114 18.54 -19.64 -0.43
CA GLN A 114 18.27 -20.99 0.06
C GLN A 114 17.04 -21.55 -0.64
N ALA A 115 17.01 -22.86 -0.84
CA ALA A 115 15.85 -23.57 -1.32
C ALA A 115 14.77 -23.59 -0.25
N VAL A 116 13.62 -22.97 -0.54
CA VAL A 116 12.48 -22.84 0.38
C VAL A 116 11.20 -23.28 -0.32
N THR A 117 10.39 -24.09 0.35
CA THR A 117 9.04 -24.43 -0.10
C THR A 117 8.04 -23.41 0.45
N ILE A 118 7.41 -22.65 -0.43
CA ILE A 118 6.50 -21.58 -0.04
C ILE A 118 5.07 -21.94 -0.41
N LYS A 119 4.19 -22.01 0.58
CA LYS A 119 2.75 -22.21 0.42
C LYS A 119 2.03 -20.88 0.51
N ALA A 120 1.39 -20.41 -0.58
CA ALA A 120 0.65 -19.14 -0.61
C ALA A 120 -0.52 -19.16 -1.58
N HIS A 121 -1.45 -18.20 -1.45
CA HIS A 121 -2.65 -18.11 -2.28
C HIS A 121 -2.38 -17.49 -3.66
N ARG A 122 -1.36 -16.65 -3.77
CA ARG A 122 -0.92 -16.06 -5.04
C ARG A 122 0.58 -15.79 -5.04
N PHE A 123 1.17 -15.88 -6.22
CA PHE A 123 2.56 -15.50 -6.47
C PHE A 123 2.60 -14.51 -7.64
N SER A 124 3.57 -13.61 -7.66
CA SER A 124 3.93 -12.88 -8.87
C SER A 124 4.84 -13.75 -9.75
N GLU A 125 4.89 -13.49 -11.04
CA GLU A 125 5.76 -14.21 -11.97
C GLU A 125 7.24 -14.11 -11.57
N SER A 126 7.66 -12.89 -11.20
CA SER A 126 9.01 -12.65 -10.69
C SER A 126 9.32 -13.41 -9.40
N ALA A 127 8.35 -13.61 -8.51
CA ALA A 127 8.54 -14.41 -7.31
C ALA A 127 8.70 -15.90 -7.63
N LYS A 128 7.86 -16.45 -8.52
CA LYS A 128 7.98 -17.84 -8.97
C LYS A 128 9.36 -18.12 -9.56
N SER A 129 9.78 -17.29 -10.51
CA SER A 129 11.09 -17.44 -11.17
C SER A 129 12.27 -17.37 -10.18
N LYS A 130 12.18 -16.53 -9.13
CA LYS A 130 13.22 -16.45 -8.09
C LYS A 130 13.23 -17.66 -7.17
N ILE A 131 12.06 -18.19 -6.81
CA ILE A 131 11.93 -19.39 -5.97
C ILE A 131 12.46 -20.62 -6.72
N GLU A 132 12.10 -20.77 -7.99
CA GLU A 132 12.58 -21.86 -8.85
C GLU A 132 14.10 -21.79 -9.08
N LYS A 133 14.65 -20.60 -9.34
CA LYS A 133 16.10 -20.38 -9.48
C LYS A 133 16.88 -20.72 -8.22
N ALA A 134 16.27 -20.53 -7.04
CA ALA A 134 16.86 -20.90 -5.76
C ALA A 134 16.68 -22.39 -5.41
N GLY A 135 16.08 -23.20 -6.29
CA GLY A 135 15.79 -24.61 -6.06
C GLY A 135 14.61 -24.88 -5.12
N GLY A 136 13.78 -23.86 -4.85
CA GLY A 136 12.59 -23.97 -4.01
C GLY A 136 11.33 -24.35 -4.80
N GLN A 137 10.23 -24.56 -4.09
CA GLN A 137 8.93 -24.87 -4.68
C GLN A 137 7.88 -23.83 -4.27
N ALA A 138 7.05 -23.39 -5.23
CA ALA A 138 5.93 -22.48 -4.99
C ALA A 138 4.62 -23.27 -5.06
N LEU A 139 3.99 -23.52 -3.92
CA LEU A 139 2.73 -24.28 -3.82
C LEU A 139 1.55 -23.33 -3.66
N LEU A 140 0.55 -23.44 -4.53
CA LEU A 140 -0.68 -22.68 -4.45
C LEU A 140 -1.65 -23.34 -3.47
N ILE A 141 -2.11 -22.57 -2.50
CA ILE A 141 -3.18 -22.96 -1.59
C ILE A 141 -4.50 -22.49 -2.17
N GLU A 142 -5.43 -23.40 -2.40
CA GLU A 142 -6.79 -23.04 -2.77
C GLU A 142 -7.51 -22.42 -1.57
N ARG A 143 -8.30 -21.39 -1.84
CA ARG A 143 -9.14 -20.78 -0.81
C ARG A 143 -10.27 -21.72 -0.46
N PRO A 144 -10.59 -21.90 0.83
CA PRO A 144 -11.87 -22.47 1.17
C PRO A 144 -12.96 -21.57 0.55
N LYS A 145 -13.73 -22.10 -0.38
CA LYS A 145 -14.95 -21.44 -0.86
C LYS A 145 -15.79 -21.12 0.36
N LYS A 146 -16.07 -19.83 0.63
CA LYS A 146 -17.12 -19.50 1.61
C LYS A 146 -18.34 -20.30 1.19
N LYS A 147 -18.75 -21.26 2.02
CA LYS A 147 -20.05 -21.90 1.85
C LYS A 147 -21.07 -20.77 1.78
N SER A 148 -21.67 -20.59 0.63
CA SER A 148 -22.91 -19.80 0.54
C SER A 148 -23.82 -20.44 1.59
N SER A 149 -24.28 -19.66 2.58
CA SER A 149 -25.31 -20.08 3.50
C SER A 149 -26.51 -20.42 2.63
N GLU A 150 -26.71 -21.69 2.34
CA GLU A 150 -27.98 -22.17 1.81
C GLU A 150 -29.02 -21.84 2.88
N PRO A 151 -30.12 -21.18 2.52
CA PRO A 151 -31.22 -20.98 3.45
C PRO A 151 -31.74 -22.36 3.81
N GLU A 152 -31.60 -22.74 5.09
CA GLU A 152 -32.31 -23.90 5.62
C GLU A 152 -33.80 -23.70 5.39
N THR A 153 -34.34 -24.37 4.38
CA THR A 153 -35.76 -24.56 4.22
C THR A 153 -36.21 -25.43 5.38
N LYS A 154 -36.77 -24.78 6.42
CA LYS A 154 -37.52 -25.47 7.45
C LYS A 154 -38.70 -26.16 6.76
N SER A 155 -38.65 -27.47 6.65
CA SER A 155 -39.81 -28.31 6.38
C SER A 155 -40.67 -28.30 7.64
N GLU A 156 -41.71 -27.51 7.63
CA GLU A 156 -42.82 -27.67 8.57
C GLU A 156 -43.58 -28.96 8.20
N SER A 157 -43.62 -29.86 9.16
CA SER A 157 -44.59 -30.96 9.22
C SER A 157 -45.55 -30.71 10.36
#